data_d23fc15b4a613e2cb36845c3ec4d2d87
#
_entry.id   d23fc15b4a613e2cb36845c3ec4d2d87
#
_cell.length_a   1.000
_cell.length_b   1.000
_cell.length_c   1.000
_cell.angle_alpha   90.00
_cell.angle_beta   90.00
_cell.angle_gamma   90.00
#
_symmetry.space_group_name_H-M   'P 1'
#
loop_
_entity.id
_entity.type
_entity.pdbx_description
1 polymer ?
#
loop_
_entity_poly.entity_id
_entity_poly.type
_entity_poly.pdbx_seq_one_letter_code
_entity_poly.pdbx_strand_id
1 'polypeptide(L)'
;MYRILVADDEPIERQVVSKRIQKNFPGQIEIFTAQNGREAMETFEHENCQIAILDISMPGINGLEAAKYIREKYPNSIIIFLTAYDEFNYAKQAIGVKALEYLLKPGRDDELQETLEEAFSLIDCNRTPAVEEAPETSSQIAAADEDLDHARVNAIASEIASFLEAHYQDDLSLQSVAGRMGYSEVYFCRLFKNCFDKTFIMYLNDLRMTKAVELLKDISINIKEISERVGYRDANYFTRIFKKKMGMTPSEFRNKKEMP
;
A
#
# COMPACT_ATOMS: atom_id res chain seq x y z
N MET A 1 -15.80 6.52 8.01
CA MET A 1 -16.34 6.05 6.72
C MET A 1 -15.47 6.61 5.63
N TYR A 2 -14.92 5.74 4.77
CA TYR A 2 -14.03 6.14 3.67
C TYR A 2 -14.85 6.39 2.41
N ARG A 3 -14.58 7.50 1.71
CA ARG A 3 -15.24 7.88 0.47
C ARG A 3 -14.36 7.53 -0.71
N ILE A 4 -14.84 6.61 -1.54
CA ILE A 4 -14.10 6.01 -2.64
C ILE A 4 -14.80 6.37 -3.95
N LEU A 5 -14.06 6.95 -4.88
CA LEU A 5 -14.48 7.11 -6.27
C LEU A 5 -14.00 5.91 -7.10
N VAL A 6 -14.89 5.33 -7.89
CA VAL A 6 -14.58 4.32 -8.92
C VAL A 6 -14.92 4.91 -10.27
N ALA A 7 -13.92 5.16 -11.10
CA ALA A 7 -14.09 5.72 -12.44
C ALA A 7 -13.61 4.73 -13.53
N ASP A 8 -14.51 4.44 -14.46
CA ASP A 8 -14.31 3.51 -15.55
C ASP A 8 -15.37 3.81 -16.63
N ASP A 9 -15.06 3.77 -17.91
CA ASP A 9 -16.04 4.02 -18.96
C ASP A 9 -16.99 2.83 -19.18
N GLU A 10 -16.59 1.61 -18.79
CA GLU A 10 -17.41 0.41 -18.87
C GLU A 10 -18.35 0.27 -17.68
N PRO A 11 -19.70 0.37 -17.85
CA PRO A 11 -20.66 0.29 -16.74
C PRO A 11 -20.59 -1.03 -15.95
N ILE A 12 -20.26 -2.12 -16.63
CA ILE A 12 -20.16 -3.45 -16.00
C ILE A 12 -18.96 -3.49 -15.07
N GLU A 13 -17.81 -3.00 -15.52
CA GLU A 13 -16.56 -2.95 -14.72
C GLU A 13 -16.75 -2.09 -13.47
N ARG A 14 -17.33 -0.89 -13.61
CA ARG A 14 -17.68 -0.03 -12.46
C ARG A 14 -18.52 -0.77 -11.41
N GLN A 15 -19.55 -1.51 -11.86
CA GLN A 15 -20.42 -2.27 -10.95
C GLN A 15 -19.70 -3.45 -10.29
N VAL A 16 -18.87 -4.16 -11.05
CA VAL A 16 -18.11 -5.30 -10.53
C VAL A 16 -17.15 -4.85 -9.44
N VAL A 17 -16.35 -3.81 -9.73
CA VAL A 17 -15.39 -3.25 -8.77
C VAL A 17 -16.12 -2.72 -7.53
N SER A 18 -17.18 -1.94 -7.70
CA SER A 18 -17.96 -1.38 -6.59
C SER A 18 -18.56 -2.48 -5.69
N LYS A 19 -19.13 -3.54 -6.27
CA LYS A 19 -19.68 -4.67 -5.52
C LYS A 19 -18.60 -5.45 -4.76
N ARG A 20 -17.43 -5.65 -5.37
CA ARG A 20 -16.28 -6.31 -4.71
C ARG A 20 -15.84 -5.54 -3.47
N ILE A 21 -15.65 -4.23 -3.62
CA ILE A 21 -15.22 -3.38 -2.50
C ILE A 21 -16.29 -3.37 -1.41
N GLN A 22 -17.57 -3.23 -1.77
CA GLN A 22 -18.66 -3.18 -0.80
C GLN A 22 -18.83 -4.49 -0.02
N LYS A 23 -18.57 -5.63 -0.68
CA LYS A 23 -18.59 -6.95 -0.04
C LYS A 23 -17.48 -7.13 0.99
N ASN A 24 -16.28 -6.61 0.68
CA ASN A 24 -15.11 -6.79 1.54
C ASN A 24 -15.09 -5.82 2.72
N PHE A 25 -15.71 -4.64 2.58
CA PHE A 25 -15.70 -3.57 3.60
C PHE A 25 -17.10 -3.07 3.97
N PRO A 26 -18.00 -3.96 4.46
CA PRO A 26 -19.39 -3.59 4.76
C PRO A 26 -19.46 -2.53 5.86
N GLY A 27 -20.18 -1.43 5.60
CA GLY A 27 -20.39 -0.35 6.56
C GLY A 27 -19.21 0.58 6.82
N GLN A 28 -18.06 0.33 6.21
CA GLN A 28 -16.86 1.16 6.38
C GLN A 28 -16.69 2.19 5.27
N ILE A 29 -17.32 1.98 4.12
CA ILE A 29 -17.08 2.74 2.88
C ILE A 29 -18.37 3.33 2.29
N GLU A 30 -18.20 4.41 1.55
CA GLU A 30 -19.19 5.01 0.66
C GLU A 30 -18.58 5.10 -0.74
N ILE A 31 -19.27 4.57 -1.76
CA ILE A 31 -18.74 4.46 -3.12
C ILE A 31 -19.49 5.40 -4.04
N PHE A 32 -18.73 6.20 -4.77
CA PHE A 32 -19.19 7.08 -5.84
C PHE A 32 -18.63 6.58 -7.17
N THR A 33 -19.33 6.82 -8.26
CA THR A 33 -18.92 6.31 -9.56
C THR A 33 -18.86 7.43 -10.60
N ALA A 34 -17.94 7.30 -11.57
CA ALA A 34 -17.82 8.19 -12.71
C ALA A 34 -17.54 7.39 -13.99
N GLN A 35 -17.97 7.89 -15.15
CA GLN A 35 -17.85 7.21 -16.44
C GLN A 35 -16.75 7.79 -17.34
N ASN A 36 -16.07 8.84 -16.92
CA ASN A 36 -14.95 9.47 -17.61
C ASN A 36 -14.15 10.34 -16.64
N GLY A 37 -12.97 10.81 -17.09
CA GLY A 37 -12.08 11.58 -16.24
C GLY A 37 -12.64 12.92 -15.78
N ARG A 38 -13.49 13.59 -16.57
CA ARG A 38 -14.13 14.86 -16.17
C ARG A 38 -15.07 14.64 -14.99
N GLU A 39 -15.99 13.69 -15.16
CA GLU A 39 -16.94 13.31 -14.09
C GLU A 39 -16.18 12.81 -12.84
N ALA A 40 -15.08 12.10 -13.04
CA ALA A 40 -14.24 11.65 -11.92
C ALA A 40 -13.68 12.82 -11.11
N MET A 41 -13.16 13.86 -11.75
CA MET A 41 -12.66 15.05 -11.07
C MET A 41 -13.78 15.79 -10.32
N GLU A 42 -14.93 16.01 -10.97
CA GLU A 42 -16.09 16.70 -10.40
C GLU A 42 -16.67 15.93 -9.21
N THR A 43 -16.85 14.60 -9.35
CA THR A 43 -17.38 13.74 -8.29
C THR A 43 -16.40 13.65 -7.14
N PHE A 44 -15.10 13.53 -7.40
CA PHE A 44 -14.07 13.47 -6.35
C PHE A 44 -14.13 14.71 -5.46
N GLU A 45 -14.28 15.89 -6.07
CA GLU A 45 -14.38 17.16 -5.37
C GLU A 45 -15.71 17.30 -4.63
N HIS A 46 -16.84 17.11 -5.31
CA HIS A 46 -18.17 17.33 -4.76
C HIS A 46 -18.45 16.41 -3.56
N GLU A 47 -18.06 15.15 -3.69
CA GLU A 47 -18.30 14.13 -2.67
C GLU A 47 -17.16 14.05 -1.63
N ASN A 48 -16.15 14.92 -1.73
CA ASN A 48 -14.98 14.91 -0.85
C ASN A 48 -14.36 13.49 -0.71
N CYS A 49 -14.14 12.84 -1.84
CA CYS A 49 -13.54 11.51 -1.86
C CYS A 49 -12.09 11.56 -1.36
N GLN A 50 -11.63 10.45 -0.82
CA GLN A 50 -10.27 10.31 -0.29
C GLN A 50 -9.44 9.37 -1.15
N ILE A 51 -10.11 8.41 -1.79
CA ILE A 51 -9.51 7.39 -2.65
C ILE A 51 -10.15 7.50 -4.03
N ALA A 52 -9.33 7.48 -5.06
CA ALA A 52 -9.74 7.38 -6.44
C ALA A 52 -9.20 6.09 -7.06
N ILE A 53 -10.10 5.20 -7.49
CA ILE A 53 -9.79 4.02 -8.31
C ILE A 53 -10.15 4.38 -9.74
N LEU A 54 -9.15 4.46 -10.61
CA LEU A 54 -9.30 5.03 -11.95
C LEU A 54 -8.90 4.01 -13.01
N ASP A 55 -9.76 3.78 -13.97
CA ASP A 55 -9.29 3.22 -15.24
C ASP A 55 -8.50 4.27 -16.02
N ILE A 56 -7.48 3.84 -16.75
CA ILE A 56 -6.63 4.75 -17.53
C ILE A 56 -7.31 5.13 -18.83
N SER A 57 -7.94 4.18 -19.50
CA SER A 57 -8.41 4.32 -20.89
C SER A 57 -9.84 4.82 -20.97
N MET A 58 -10.13 5.93 -20.33
CA MET A 58 -11.44 6.58 -20.42
C MET A 58 -11.49 7.62 -21.56
N PRO A 59 -12.67 7.81 -22.21
CA PRO A 59 -12.82 8.77 -23.30
C PRO A 59 -12.75 10.23 -22.81
N GLY A 60 -12.18 11.09 -23.64
CA GLY A 60 -11.99 12.51 -23.33
C GLY A 60 -10.80 12.73 -22.39
N ILE A 61 -11.05 13.07 -21.14
CA ILE A 61 -10.01 13.14 -20.11
C ILE A 61 -9.77 11.72 -19.61
N ASN A 62 -8.55 11.22 -19.80
CA ASN A 62 -8.17 9.88 -19.36
C ASN A 62 -7.89 9.81 -17.85
N GLY A 63 -7.74 8.59 -17.31
CA GLY A 63 -7.53 8.39 -15.89
C GLY A 63 -6.22 8.99 -15.34
N LEU A 64 -5.18 9.07 -16.16
CA LEU A 64 -3.91 9.68 -15.77
C LEU A 64 -4.03 11.21 -15.64
N GLU A 65 -4.74 11.84 -16.55
CA GLU A 65 -5.02 13.28 -16.49
C GLU A 65 -5.91 13.62 -15.29
N ALA A 66 -6.93 12.81 -15.05
CA ALA A 66 -7.79 12.94 -13.87
C ALA A 66 -6.99 12.76 -12.57
N ALA A 67 -6.13 11.75 -12.51
CA ALA A 67 -5.26 11.48 -11.38
C ALA A 67 -4.30 12.65 -11.09
N LYS A 68 -3.72 13.23 -12.13
CA LYS A 68 -2.82 14.38 -12.02
C LYS A 68 -3.55 15.59 -11.44
N TYR A 69 -4.72 15.92 -11.97
CA TYR A 69 -5.55 16.99 -11.43
C TYR A 69 -5.93 16.76 -9.96
N ILE A 70 -6.41 15.55 -9.63
CA ILE A 70 -6.78 15.19 -8.26
C ILE A 70 -5.58 15.34 -7.33
N ARG A 71 -4.40 14.86 -7.72
CA ARG A 71 -3.19 14.95 -6.90
C ARG A 71 -2.72 16.38 -6.69
N GLU A 72 -2.78 17.23 -7.73
CA GLU A 72 -2.38 18.63 -7.65
C GLU A 72 -3.30 19.41 -6.69
N LYS A 73 -4.61 19.16 -6.74
CA LYS A 73 -5.61 19.86 -5.92
C LYS A 73 -5.75 19.27 -4.51
N TYR A 74 -5.58 17.96 -4.39
CA TYR A 74 -5.71 17.18 -3.15
C TYR A 74 -4.45 16.34 -2.89
N PRO A 75 -3.38 16.93 -2.33
CA PRO A 75 -2.09 16.25 -2.18
C PRO A 75 -2.13 14.97 -1.35
N ASN A 76 -3.07 14.86 -0.41
CA ASN A 76 -3.25 13.71 0.46
C ASN A 76 -4.23 12.65 -0.09
N SER A 77 -4.76 12.84 -1.32
CA SER A 77 -5.62 11.86 -1.96
C SER A 77 -4.86 10.56 -2.22
N ILE A 78 -5.54 9.44 -2.22
CA ILE A 78 -4.98 8.15 -2.60
C ILE A 78 -5.46 7.79 -3.99
N ILE A 79 -4.53 7.47 -4.88
CA ILE A 79 -4.81 7.13 -6.27
C ILE A 79 -4.39 5.69 -6.52
N ILE A 80 -5.31 4.91 -7.07
CA ILE A 80 -5.12 3.51 -7.48
C ILE A 80 -5.55 3.41 -8.93
N PHE A 81 -4.73 2.84 -9.79
CA PHE A 81 -5.13 2.53 -11.16
C PHE A 81 -5.58 1.08 -11.27
N LEU A 82 -6.71 0.87 -11.94
CA LEU A 82 -7.24 -0.46 -12.27
C LEU A 82 -7.55 -0.49 -13.76
N THR A 83 -6.70 -1.10 -14.57
CA THR A 83 -6.76 -1.02 -16.04
C THR A 83 -6.48 -2.34 -16.74
N ALA A 84 -7.02 -2.54 -17.93
CA ALA A 84 -6.75 -3.71 -18.77
C ALA A 84 -5.38 -3.64 -19.48
N TYR A 85 -4.71 -2.50 -19.44
CA TYR A 85 -3.49 -2.27 -20.20
C TYR A 85 -2.23 -2.47 -19.34
N ASP A 86 -1.40 -3.44 -19.74
CA ASP A 86 -0.05 -3.68 -19.17
C ASP A 86 1.01 -2.92 -20.01
N GLU A 87 0.81 -1.61 -20.20
CA GLU A 87 1.78 -0.80 -20.93
C GLU A 87 2.76 -0.12 -19.98
N PHE A 88 4.04 -0.37 -20.19
CA PHE A 88 5.15 0.21 -19.42
C PHE A 88 5.07 1.75 -19.31
N ASN A 89 4.58 2.42 -20.36
CA ASN A 89 4.43 3.88 -20.39
C ASN A 89 3.40 4.39 -19.37
N TYR A 90 2.30 3.68 -19.16
CA TYR A 90 1.28 4.05 -18.19
C TYR A 90 1.75 3.80 -16.75
N ALA A 91 2.43 2.70 -16.51
CA ALA A 91 3.04 2.44 -15.20
C ALA A 91 4.07 3.53 -14.82
N LYS A 92 4.89 4.00 -15.77
CA LYS A 92 5.83 5.11 -15.54
C LYS A 92 5.12 6.43 -15.21
N GLN A 93 3.99 6.73 -15.86
CA GLN A 93 3.21 7.94 -15.58
C GLN A 93 2.47 7.83 -14.24
N ALA A 94 1.99 6.63 -13.85
CA ALA A 94 1.41 6.37 -12.55
C ALA A 94 2.40 6.66 -11.40
N ILE A 95 3.68 6.35 -11.58
CA ILE A 95 4.76 6.73 -10.65
C ILE A 95 4.84 8.27 -10.54
N GLY A 96 4.70 8.98 -11.66
CA GLY A 96 4.76 10.45 -11.69
C GLY A 96 3.68 11.13 -10.86
N VAL A 97 2.48 10.55 -10.78
CA VAL A 97 1.37 11.04 -9.94
C VAL A 97 1.38 10.45 -8.52
N LYS A 98 2.41 9.69 -8.17
CA LYS A 98 2.54 8.99 -6.86
C LYS A 98 1.30 8.14 -6.55
N ALA A 99 0.83 7.37 -7.52
CA ALA A 99 -0.23 6.40 -7.30
C ALA A 99 0.22 5.38 -6.24
N LEU A 100 -0.72 4.95 -5.38
CA LEU A 100 -0.45 3.93 -4.39
C LEU A 100 -0.18 2.58 -5.08
N GLU A 101 -1.01 2.23 -6.06
CA GLU A 101 -0.87 0.97 -6.77
C GLU A 101 -1.38 1.07 -8.23
N TYR A 102 -0.90 0.14 -9.06
CA TYR A 102 -1.30 -0.06 -10.45
C TYR A 102 -1.72 -1.51 -10.63
N LEU A 103 -3.02 -1.75 -10.70
CA LEU A 103 -3.64 -3.07 -10.77
C LEU A 103 -4.09 -3.39 -12.20
N LEU A 104 -3.86 -4.63 -12.64
CA LEU A 104 -4.34 -5.10 -13.94
C LEU A 104 -5.70 -5.78 -13.82
N LYS A 105 -6.63 -5.46 -14.73
CA LYS A 105 -7.90 -6.16 -14.88
C LYS A 105 -7.69 -7.54 -15.55
N PRO A 106 -8.44 -8.58 -15.19
CA PRO A 106 -9.36 -8.64 -14.08
C PRO A 106 -8.57 -8.70 -12.75
N GLY A 107 -8.64 -7.63 -11.95
CA GLY A 107 -7.96 -7.57 -10.66
C GLY A 107 -8.38 -8.74 -9.76
N ARG A 108 -7.43 -9.34 -9.06
CA ARG A 108 -7.73 -10.36 -8.06
C ARG A 108 -8.38 -9.70 -6.85
N ASP A 109 -9.32 -10.40 -6.23
CA ASP A 109 -10.07 -9.86 -5.09
C ASP A 109 -9.15 -9.53 -3.90
N ASP A 110 -8.17 -10.39 -3.65
CA ASP A 110 -7.16 -10.23 -2.61
C ASP A 110 -6.28 -8.99 -2.82
N GLU A 111 -5.86 -8.73 -4.06
CA GLU A 111 -4.97 -7.61 -4.39
C GLU A 111 -5.63 -6.24 -4.22
N LEU A 112 -6.86 -6.08 -4.69
CA LEU A 112 -7.62 -4.85 -4.49
C LEU A 112 -7.94 -4.63 -3.01
N GLN A 113 -8.24 -5.72 -2.27
CA GLN A 113 -8.51 -5.65 -0.84
C GLN A 113 -7.27 -5.17 -0.07
N GLU A 114 -6.11 -5.78 -0.26
CA GLU A 114 -4.86 -5.40 0.40
C GLU A 114 -4.48 -3.94 0.10
N THR A 115 -4.64 -3.52 -1.17
CA THR A 115 -4.38 -2.13 -1.57
C THR A 115 -5.31 -1.14 -0.86
N LEU A 116 -6.59 -1.50 -0.67
CA LEU A 116 -7.54 -0.64 0.04
C LEU A 116 -7.29 -0.62 1.55
N GLU A 117 -6.87 -1.72 2.16
CA GLU A 117 -6.46 -1.76 3.56
C GLU A 117 -5.25 -0.83 3.79
N GLU A 118 -4.28 -0.84 2.88
CA GLU A 118 -3.17 0.12 2.90
C GLU A 118 -3.65 1.57 2.74
N ALA A 119 -4.57 1.81 1.81
CA ALA A 119 -5.15 3.14 1.58
C ALA A 119 -5.86 3.67 2.84
N PHE A 120 -6.65 2.83 3.52
CA PHE A 120 -7.33 3.21 4.75
C PHE A 120 -6.34 3.56 5.87
N SER A 121 -5.31 2.75 6.04
CA SER A 121 -4.25 3.01 7.01
C SER A 121 -3.56 4.35 6.76
N LEU A 122 -3.29 4.70 5.50
CA LEU A 122 -2.69 5.99 5.13
C LEU A 122 -3.63 7.17 5.41
N ILE A 123 -4.94 7.01 5.18
CA ILE A 123 -5.93 8.06 5.47
C ILE A 123 -6.03 8.29 6.97
N ASP A 124 -6.10 7.23 7.77
CA ASP A 124 -6.22 7.34 9.22
C ASP A 124 -4.97 7.97 9.84
N CYS A 125 -3.79 7.64 9.34
CA CYS A 125 -2.55 8.31 9.70
C CYS A 125 -2.60 9.82 9.46
N ASN A 126 -3.27 10.28 8.40
CA ASN A 126 -3.35 11.69 8.05
C ASN A 126 -4.50 12.44 8.76
N ARG A 127 -5.53 11.74 9.25
CA ARG A 127 -6.75 12.33 9.83
C ARG A 127 -6.62 12.80 11.27
N THR A 128 -5.74 12.23 12.06
CA THR A 128 -5.62 12.60 13.47
C THR A 128 -4.63 13.76 13.61
N PRO A 129 -5.05 14.94 14.12
CA PRO A 129 -4.09 15.96 14.58
C PRO A 129 -3.20 15.33 15.66
N ALA A 130 -1.98 15.81 15.78
CA ALA A 130 -1.07 15.41 16.84
C ALA A 130 -1.71 15.71 18.22
N VAL A 131 -2.54 14.80 18.71
CA VAL A 131 -2.92 14.73 20.11
C VAL A 131 -2.12 13.59 20.69
N GLU A 132 -1.21 13.97 21.55
CA GLU A 132 -0.45 13.13 22.42
C GLU A 132 -1.38 12.21 23.20
N GLU A 133 -1.43 10.92 22.81
CA GLU A 133 -1.79 9.86 23.74
C GLU A 133 -0.63 8.87 23.75
N ALA A 134 0.42 9.31 24.46
CA ALA A 134 1.34 8.37 25.08
C ALA A 134 0.56 7.64 26.18
N PRO A 135 0.85 6.34 26.44
CA PRO A 135 0.31 5.66 27.61
C PRO A 135 0.66 6.48 28.85
N GLU A 136 -0.35 6.74 29.70
CA GLU A 136 -0.22 7.44 30.97
C GLU A 136 0.75 6.70 31.89
N THR A 137 2.03 6.97 31.74
CA THR A 137 3.06 6.78 32.78
C THR A 137 4.21 7.71 32.46
N SER A 138 4.05 8.95 32.86
CA SER A 138 5.09 9.90 33.25
C SER A 138 4.64 11.32 32.95
N SER A 139 3.86 11.88 33.85
CA SER A 139 3.83 13.32 34.05
C SER A 139 5.22 13.77 34.48
N GLN A 140 5.68 14.86 33.90
CA GLN A 140 6.87 15.66 34.11
C GLN A 140 8.01 15.35 33.13
N ILE A 141 8.12 16.21 32.13
CA ILE A 141 9.28 17.08 31.88
C ILE A 141 8.98 17.84 30.59
N ALA A 142 8.60 19.10 30.76
CA ALA A 142 8.63 20.08 29.69
C ALA A 142 10.07 20.61 29.53
N ALA A 143 10.47 20.81 28.27
CA ALA A 143 11.64 21.59 27.83
C ALA A 143 13.02 21.01 28.19
N ALA A 144 13.59 20.36 27.24
CA ALA A 144 14.99 20.24 26.82
C ALA A 144 15.30 18.82 26.34
N ASP A 145 15.62 18.73 25.06
CA ASP A 145 16.49 17.77 24.40
C ASP A 145 15.88 17.18 23.12
N GLU A 146 16.10 17.87 22.00
CA GLU A 146 15.92 17.30 20.66
C GLU A 146 16.77 16.03 20.46
N ASP A 147 17.89 15.90 21.14
CA ASP A 147 18.76 14.71 21.10
C ASP A 147 18.18 13.49 21.85
N LEU A 148 17.40 13.69 22.89
CA LEU A 148 16.75 12.62 23.65
C LEU A 148 15.55 12.03 22.90
N ASP A 149 14.82 12.84 22.15
CA ASP A 149 13.71 12.37 21.29
C ASP A 149 14.24 11.53 20.12
N HIS A 150 15.34 11.91 19.50
CA HIS A 150 15.98 11.13 18.43
C HIS A 150 16.51 9.77 18.94
N ALA A 151 17.11 9.73 20.13
CA ALA A 151 17.57 8.48 20.72
C ALA A 151 16.41 7.52 21.05
N ARG A 152 15.29 8.06 21.51
CA ARG A 152 14.07 7.30 21.81
C ARG A 152 13.41 6.74 20.55
N VAL A 153 13.26 7.57 19.52
CA VAL A 153 12.73 7.16 18.22
C VAL A 153 13.60 6.07 17.57
N ASN A 154 14.93 6.21 17.65
CA ASN A 154 15.86 5.20 17.15
C ASN A 154 15.80 3.89 17.93
N ALA A 155 15.59 3.92 19.23
CA ALA A 155 15.42 2.71 20.04
C ALA A 155 14.13 1.97 19.67
N ILE A 156 13.03 2.68 19.51
CA ILE A 156 11.74 2.12 19.07
C ILE A 156 11.86 1.57 17.65
N ALA A 157 12.48 2.30 16.75
CA ALA A 157 12.71 1.83 15.37
C ALA A 157 13.53 0.52 15.35
N SER A 158 14.55 0.42 16.18
CA SER A 158 15.36 -0.80 16.32
C SER A 158 14.55 -1.97 16.88
N GLU A 159 13.68 -1.73 17.84
CA GLU A 159 12.78 -2.75 18.41
C GLU A 159 11.79 -3.27 17.38
N ILE A 160 11.14 -2.36 16.65
CA ILE A 160 10.21 -2.70 15.56
C ILE A 160 10.93 -3.48 14.45
N ALA A 161 12.10 -3.03 14.02
CA ALA A 161 12.88 -3.70 12.97
C ALA A 161 13.27 -5.13 13.41
N SER A 162 13.75 -5.29 14.64
CA SER A 162 14.12 -6.59 15.19
C SER A 162 12.93 -7.54 15.29
N PHE A 163 11.77 -7.02 15.69
CA PHE A 163 10.54 -7.80 15.72
C PHE A 163 10.12 -8.25 14.32
N LEU A 164 10.14 -7.36 13.33
CA LEU A 164 9.78 -7.69 11.95
C LEU A 164 10.78 -8.66 11.33
N GLU A 165 12.07 -8.54 11.61
CA GLU A 165 13.08 -9.51 11.16
C GLU A 165 12.89 -10.91 11.76
N ALA A 166 12.38 -11.01 12.98
CA ALA A 166 12.11 -12.29 13.61
C ALA A 166 10.80 -12.94 13.12
N HIS A 167 9.84 -12.13 12.64
CA HIS A 167 8.47 -12.56 12.36
C HIS A 167 7.98 -12.31 10.93
N TYR A 168 8.83 -11.89 9.99
CA TYR A 168 8.42 -11.53 8.61
C TYR A 168 7.70 -12.67 7.86
N GLN A 169 7.87 -13.91 8.29
CA GLN A 169 7.21 -15.08 7.69
C GLN A 169 5.74 -15.22 8.13
N ASP A 170 5.38 -14.60 9.26
CA ASP A 170 4.06 -14.69 9.84
C ASP A 170 3.05 -13.81 9.07
N ASP A 171 1.76 -14.07 9.26
CA ASP A 171 0.68 -13.23 8.74
C ASP A 171 0.56 -11.96 9.59
N LEU A 172 1.40 -10.96 9.27
CA LEU A 172 1.49 -9.72 10.02
C LEU A 172 0.58 -8.66 9.39
N SER A 173 -0.26 -8.06 10.22
CA SER A 173 -0.98 -6.82 9.91
C SER A 173 -0.45 -5.66 10.77
N LEU A 174 -0.67 -4.42 10.31
CA LEU A 174 -0.35 -3.22 11.09
C LEU A 174 -0.98 -3.30 12.49
N GLN A 175 -2.27 -3.68 12.55
CA GLN A 175 -3.02 -3.83 13.79
C GLN A 175 -2.40 -4.87 14.74
N SER A 176 -2.01 -6.04 14.21
CA SER A 176 -1.43 -7.11 15.03
C SER A 176 -0.08 -6.71 15.64
N VAL A 177 0.74 -5.97 14.87
CA VAL A 177 2.05 -5.51 15.33
C VAL A 177 1.90 -4.34 16.30
N ALA A 178 1.03 -3.37 16.00
CA ALA A 178 0.72 -2.26 16.91
C ALA A 178 0.26 -2.77 18.28
N GLY A 179 -0.69 -3.71 18.29
CA GLY A 179 -1.19 -4.32 19.52
C GLY A 179 -0.11 -5.04 20.34
N ARG A 180 0.82 -5.75 19.69
CA ARG A 180 1.96 -6.41 20.35
C ARG A 180 2.96 -5.41 20.95
N MET A 181 3.12 -4.27 20.31
CA MET A 181 3.99 -3.17 20.78
C MET A 181 3.30 -2.26 21.81
N GLY A 182 2.02 -2.52 22.15
CA GLY A 182 1.27 -1.72 23.11
C GLY A 182 0.78 -0.37 22.58
N TYR A 183 0.73 -0.19 21.26
CA TYR A 183 0.29 1.05 20.62
C TYR A 183 -1.09 0.91 20.00
N SER A 184 -1.82 2.03 19.88
CA SER A 184 -2.98 2.10 18.99
C SER A 184 -2.52 2.01 17.53
N GLU A 185 -3.36 1.45 16.66
CA GLU A 185 -3.04 1.29 15.23
C GLU A 185 -2.69 2.62 14.56
N VAL A 186 -3.45 3.67 14.86
CA VAL A 186 -3.25 5.02 14.32
C VAL A 186 -1.91 5.62 14.76
N TYR A 187 -1.58 5.50 16.05
CA TYR A 187 -0.30 5.98 16.58
C TYR A 187 0.87 5.20 15.96
N PHE A 188 0.76 3.88 15.92
CA PHE A 188 1.81 3.01 15.37
C PHE A 188 2.07 3.28 13.88
N CYS A 189 1.03 3.53 13.09
CA CYS A 189 1.17 3.88 11.68
C CYS A 189 2.03 5.14 11.49
N ARG A 190 1.78 6.20 12.28
CA ARG A 190 2.57 7.44 12.24
C ARG A 190 4.00 7.24 12.71
N LEU A 191 4.14 6.56 13.84
CA LEU A 191 5.43 6.22 14.42
C LEU A 191 6.27 5.43 13.42
N PHE A 192 5.67 4.43 12.78
CA PHE A 192 6.32 3.61 11.77
C PHE A 192 6.79 4.43 10.57
N LYS A 193 5.91 5.30 10.04
CA LYS A 193 6.24 6.19 8.92
C LYS A 193 7.36 7.17 9.28
N ASN A 194 7.36 7.70 10.50
CA ASN A 194 8.42 8.58 10.99
C ASN A 194 9.75 7.84 11.17
N CYS A 195 9.72 6.59 11.65
CA CYS A 195 10.92 5.78 11.86
C CYS A 195 11.56 5.29 10.56
N PHE A 196 10.74 4.91 9.56
CA PHE A 196 11.23 4.17 8.39
C PHE A 196 11.02 4.89 7.06
N ASP A 197 10.33 6.04 7.04
CA ASP A 197 9.93 6.80 5.84
C ASP A 197 9.19 5.94 4.79
N LYS A 198 8.51 4.90 5.27
CA LYS A 198 7.74 3.92 4.50
C LYS A 198 6.50 3.49 5.26
N THR A 199 5.48 3.01 4.53
CA THR A 199 4.37 2.32 5.21
C THR A 199 4.83 0.96 5.74
N PHE A 200 4.08 0.42 6.69
CA PHE A 200 4.33 -0.91 7.27
C PHE A 200 4.39 -2.00 6.20
N ILE A 201 3.41 -2.00 5.28
CA ILE A 201 3.31 -2.99 4.20
C ILE A 201 4.49 -2.87 3.23
N MET A 202 4.88 -1.64 2.86
CA MET A 202 6.05 -1.42 2.00
C MET A 202 7.33 -1.96 2.66
N TYR A 203 7.52 -1.68 3.94
CA TYR A 203 8.69 -2.14 4.68
C TYR A 203 8.73 -3.68 4.80
N LEU A 204 7.58 -4.28 5.17
CA LEU A 204 7.47 -5.73 5.30
C LEU A 204 7.72 -6.45 3.96
N ASN A 205 7.16 -5.93 2.87
CA ASN A 205 7.41 -6.45 1.53
C ASN A 205 8.89 -6.30 1.15
N ASP A 206 9.53 -5.18 1.48
CA ASP A 206 10.95 -4.95 1.23
C ASP A 206 11.81 -5.98 1.97
N LEU A 207 11.51 -6.23 3.23
CA LEU A 207 12.18 -7.22 4.06
C LEU A 207 12.01 -8.63 3.48
N ARG A 208 10.79 -9.04 3.17
CA ARG A 208 10.47 -10.34 2.56
C ARG A 208 11.20 -10.55 1.24
N MET A 209 11.28 -9.51 0.39
CA MET A 209 12.01 -9.59 -0.88
C MET A 209 13.52 -9.74 -0.67
N THR A 210 14.09 -9.06 0.30
CA THR A 210 15.51 -9.23 0.67
C THR A 210 15.79 -10.66 1.10
N LYS A 211 14.93 -11.24 1.96
CA LYS A 211 15.04 -12.65 2.37
C LYS A 211 14.83 -13.64 1.21
N ALA A 212 13.91 -13.33 0.30
CA ALA A 212 13.69 -14.13 -0.90
C ALA A 212 14.95 -14.19 -1.79
N VAL A 213 15.63 -13.05 -1.97
CA VAL A 213 16.90 -12.99 -2.73
C VAL A 213 18.00 -13.85 -2.08
N GLU A 214 18.03 -13.91 -0.75
CA GLU A 214 18.95 -14.79 -0.02
C GLU A 214 18.64 -16.27 -0.28
N LEU A 215 17.36 -16.67 -0.18
CA LEU A 215 16.92 -18.05 -0.40
C LEU A 215 17.05 -18.48 -1.87
N LEU A 216 16.94 -17.55 -2.83
CA LEU A 216 17.12 -17.84 -4.25
C LEU A 216 18.55 -18.27 -4.63
N LYS A 217 19.54 -18.05 -3.75
CA LYS A 217 20.91 -18.53 -3.95
C LYS A 217 21.01 -20.05 -3.79
N ASP A 218 20.07 -20.65 -3.06
CA ASP A 218 20.00 -22.10 -2.89
C ASP A 218 19.11 -22.72 -3.98
N ILE A 219 19.74 -23.42 -4.92
CA ILE A 219 19.07 -24.07 -6.04
C ILE A 219 18.19 -25.25 -5.64
N SER A 220 18.41 -25.81 -4.44
CA SER A 220 17.63 -26.93 -3.94
C SER A 220 16.21 -26.53 -3.51
N ILE A 221 15.98 -25.27 -3.21
CA ILE A 221 14.69 -24.75 -2.76
C ILE A 221 13.87 -24.29 -3.97
N ASN A 222 12.67 -24.84 -4.17
CA ASN A 222 11.82 -24.40 -5.28
C ASN A 222 11.16 -23.04 -5.00
N ILE A 223 10.72 -22.34 -6.07
CA ILE A 223 10.17 -20.98 -5.97
C ILE A 223 8.92 -20.91 -5.10
N LYS A 224 8.07 -21.94 -5.16
CA LYS A 224 6.87 -22.01 -4.32
C LYS A 224 7.24 -22.10 -2.85
N GLU A 225 8.19 -22.93 -2.51
CA GLU A 225 8.70 -23.08 -1.15
C GLU A 225 9.34 -21.77 -0.65
N ILE A 226 10.08 -21.06 -1.51
CA ILE A 226 10.62 -19.74 -1.17
C ILE A 226 9.48 -18.77 -0.85
N SER A 227 8.42 -18.73 -1.67
CA SER A 227 7.29 -17.82 -1.41
C SER A 227 6.63 -18.09 -0.04
N GLU A 228 6.45 -19.36 0.31
CA GLU A 228 5.90 -19.76 1.61
C GLU A 228 6.83 -19.39 2.77
N ARG A 229 8.13 -19.62 2.63
CA ARG A 229 9.15 -19.30 3.65
C ARG A 229 9.32 -17.79 3.90
N VAL A 230 8.99 -16.97 2.92
CA VAL A 230 9.02 -15.50 3.11
C VAL A 230 7.67 -14.89 3.43
N GLY A 231 6.65 -15.72 3.71
CA GLY A 231 5.35 -15.28 4.23
C GLY A 231 4.31 -14.94 3.15
N TYR A 232 4.45 -15.46 1.93
CA TYR A 232 3.42 -15.34 0.89
C TYR A 232 2.69 -16.67 0.70
N ARG A 233 1.38 -16.67 0.91
CA ARG A 233 0.50 -17.84 0.69
C ARG A 233 0.33 -18.19 -0.80
N ASP A 234 0.44 -17.20 -1.68
CA ASP A 234 0.31 -17.35 -3.12
C ASP A 234 1.63 -17.07 -3.84
N ALA A 235 2.16 -18.11 -4.49
CA ALA A 235 3.42 -18.04 -5.23
C ALA A 235 3.32 -17.13 -6.49
N ASN A 236 2.13 -16.94 -7.08
CA ASN A 236 1.95 -16.05 -8.22
C ASN A 236 2.00 -14.60 -7.76
N TYR A 237 1.35 -14.29 -6.62
CA TYR A 237 1.44 -12.97 -6.01
C TYR A 237 2.88 -12.63 -5.64
N PHE A 238 3.60 -13.55 -4.98
CA PHE A 238 5.01 -13.40 -4.70
C PHE A 238 5.83 -13.12 -5.97
N THR A 239 5.62 -13.91 -7.03
CA THR A 239 6.37 -13.75 -8.30
C THR A 239 6.15 -12.36 -8.89
N ARG A 240 4.93 -11.82 -8.81
CA ARG A 240 4.59 -10.49 -9.31
C ARG A 240 5.26 -9.38 -8.49
N ILE A 241 5.15 -9.44 -7.17
CA ILE A 241 5.82 -8.48 -6.28
C ILE A 241 7.33 -8.51 -6.48
N PHE A 242 7.90 -9.71 -6.59
CA PHE A 242 9.33 -9.89 -6.86
C PHE A 242 9.72 -9.25 -8.20
N LYS A 243 8.96 -9.52 -9.28
CA LYS A 243 9.21 -8.95 -10.62
C LYS A 243 9.07 -7.42 -10.59
N LYS A 244 8.06 -6.88 -9.90
CA LYS A 244 7.87 -5.43 -9.74
C LYS A 244 9.09 -4.78 -9.08
N LYS A 245 9.67 -5.44 -8.08
CA LYS A 245 10.78 -4.89 -7.31
C LYS A 245 12.15 -5.12 -7.94
N MET A 246 12.37 -6.31 -8.51
CA MET A 246 13.67 -6.72 -9.05
C MET A 246 13.79 -6.58 -10.57
N GLY A 247 12.68 -6.21 -11.26
CA GLY A 247 12.61 -6.07 -12.71
C GLY A 247 12.55 -7.41 -13.47
N MET A 248 12.62 -8.55 -12.78
CA MET A 248 12.57 -9.89 -13.37
C MET A 248 11.95 -10.90 -12.40
N THR A 249 11.45 -12.02 -12.94
CA THR A 249 10.86 -13.08 -12.11
C THR A 249 11.90 -13.76 -11.21
N PRO A 250 11.48 -14.43 -10.10
CA PRO A 250 12.39 -15.18 -9.25
C PRO A 250 13.22 -16.25 -10.01
N SER A 251 12.59 -16.92 -10.99
CA SER A 251 13.27 -17.92 -11.82
C SER A 251 14.34 -17.30 -12.73
N GLU A 252 14.02 -16.18 -13.38
CA GLU A 252 14.98 -15.43 -14.20
C GLU A 252 16.13 -14.88 -13.35
N PHE A 253 15.83 -14.42 -12.14
CA PHE A 253 16.83 -13.90 -11.20
C PHE A 253 17.81 -14.99 -10.76
N ARG A 254 17.31 -16.20 -10.47
CA ARG A 254 18.14 -17.38 -10.15
C ARG A 254 19.08 -17.72 -11.30
N ASN A 255 18.52 -17.88 -12.51
CA ASN A 255 19.29 -18.29 -13.68
C ASN A 255 20.34 -17.25 -14.10
N LYS A 256 20.07 -15.94 -13.89
CA LYS A 256 21.03 -14.87 -14.23
C LYS A 256 22.29 -14.89 -13.35
N LYS A 257 22.22 -15.45 -12.13
CA LYS A 257 23.39 -15.61 -11.24
C LYS A 257 24.24 -16.85 -11.54
N GLU A 258 23.72 -17.77 -12.34
CA GLU A 258 24.45 -18.97 -12.77
C GLU A 258 25.29 -18.77 -14.04
N MET A 259 25.24 -17.58 -14.68
CA MET A 259 26.18 -17.25 -15.75
C MET A 259 27.47 -16.68 -15.15
N PRO A 260 28.62 -17.31 -15.43
CA PRO A 260 29.94 -16.92 -14.93
C PRO A 260 30.36 -15.53 -15.44
#